data_5ff8877d823af9a6e2e47698ec4fa071
#
_entry.id   5ff8877d823af9a6e2e47698ec4fa071
#
_cell.length_a   1.000
_cell.length_b   1.000
_cell.length_c   1.000
_cell.angle_alpha   90.00
_cell.angle_beta   90.00
_cell.angle_gamma   90.00
#
_symmetry.space_group_name_H-M   'P 1'
#
loop_
_entity.id
_entity.type
_entity.pdbx_description
1 polymer ?
#
loop_
_entity_poly.entity_id
_entity_poly.type
_entity_poly.pdbx_seq_one_letter_code
_entity_poly.pdbx_strand_id
1 'polypeptide(L)'
;VNKRQADISVYGKILVLIGVIPRLYIDILSLVGARANGYEGVYSIYFPQAIQSIAFFFDAGLFFLLYAQTDRRKQKFYLVAVIVYKCIMMSTGARQDKVAFLLVWLYVYFFIINKITVKKLALLVVVCIAGFMFVSAIGTIRVNDTVSLSQTLSLLQSGTMNNVIGGALGEFGSAFDTLEVAIKYTPSEIPFGWGKSYVAGLLSIIPLLVNQIPSLAKAVIFVNQLPKHVTFALGGSFLGELFYNFSWFGIIGSSVVGAFITKLHNGIVDDSSCDIFYKAWYSILATAMILFVRGYFTDMMQKLVWTYIAIYIIRMYLAKRETGKDIK
;
A
#
# COMPACT_ATOMS: atom_id res chain seq x y z
N VAL A 1 -24.15 13.45 17.35
CA VAL A 1 -22.94 12.68 17.06
C VAL A 1 -22.75 11.68 18.17
N ASN A 2 -22.83 10.39 17.86
CA ASN A 2 -22.67 9.33 18.85
C ASN A 2 -21.24 9.42 19.44
N LYS A 3 -21.07 9.35 20.78
CA LYS A 3 -19.78 9.49 21.48
C LYS A 3 -18.69 8.64 20.80
N ARG A 4 -19.04 7.43 20.38
CA ARG A 4 -18.20 6.48 19.68
C ARG A 4 -17.66 7.00 18.31
N GLN A 5 -18.46 7.77 17.57
CA GLN A 5 -18.02 8.39 16.29
C GLN A 5 -17.07 9.56 16.51
N ALA A 6 -17.30 10.32 17.60
CA ALA A 6 -16.39 11.38 17.97
C ALA A 6 -15.00 10.83 18.30
N ASP A 7 -14.93 9.71 19.03
CA ASP A 7 -13.67 9.07 19.38
C ASP A 7 -12.93 8.54 18.13
N ILE A 8 -13.65 7.92 17.19
CA ILE A 8 -13.06 7.44 15.92
C ILE A 8 -12.50 8.62 15.11
N SER A 9 -13.18 9.76 15.08
CA SER A 9 -12.67 10.98 14.44
C SER A 9 -11.37 11.47 15.08
N VAL A 10 -11.20 11.31 16.40
CA VAL A 10 -9.96 11.68 17.10
C VAL A 10 -8.79 10.81 16.66
N TYR A 11 -8.97 9.47 16.53
CA TYR A 11 -7.94 8.60 15.98
C TYR A 11 -7.49 9.07 14.59
N GLY A 12 -8.47 9.33 13.70
CA GLY A 12 -8.18 9.81 12.35
C GLY A 12 -7.40 11.12 12.33
N LYS A 13 -7.82 12.11 13.13
CA LYS A 13 -7.15 13.41 13.22
C LYS A 13 -5.72 13.31 13.73
N ILE A 14 -5.49 12.54 14.79
CA ILE A 14 -4.15 12.38 15.38
C ILE A 14 -3.22 11.67 14.38
N LEU A 15 -3.68 10.56 13.77
CA LEU A 15 -2.88 9.84 12.79
C LEU A 15 -2.55 10.70 11.56
N VAL A 16 -3.52 11.46 11.03
CA VAL A 16 -3.27 12.40 9.93
C VAL A 16 -2.27 13.47 10.34
N LEU A 17 -2.42 14.06 11.54
CA LEU A 17 -1.54 15.11 12.02
C LEU A 17 -0.08 14.63 12.15
N ILE A 18 0.12 13.43 12.70
CA ILE A 18 1.45 12.84 12.83
C ILE A 18 2.01 12.46 11.46
N GLY A 19 1.19 11.87 10.58
CA GLY A 19 1.61 11.33 9.29
C GLY A 19 1.78 12.38 8.19
N VAL A 20 1.12 13.56 8.27
CA VAL A 20 1.09 14.52 7.17
C VAL A 20 2.47 15.10 6.86
N ILE A 21 3.27 15.43 7.87
CA ILE A 21 4.60 16.01 7.67
C ILE A 21 5.54 15.02 6.96
N PRO A 22 5.73 13.78 7.46
CA PRO A 22 6.52 12.77 6.75
C PRO A 22 5.96 12.44 5.36
N ARG A 23 4.64 12.44 5.20
CA ARG A 23 4.01 12.19 3.90
C ARG A 23 4.34 13.30 2.90
N LEU A 24 4.14 14.55 3.27
CA LEU A 24 4.48 15.69 2.41
C LEU A 24 5.97 15.75 2.08
N TYR A 25 6.83 15.43 3.03
CA TYR A 25 8.27 15.33 2.80
C TYR A 25 8.60 14.32 1.69
N ILE A 26 8.06 13.09 1.77
CA ILE A 26 8.25 12.06 0.75
C ILE A 26 7.67 12.52 -0.60
N ASP A 27 6.47 13.07 -0.60
CA ASP A 27 5.77 13.45 -1.82
C ASP A 27 6.46 14.61 -2.55
N ILE A 28 6.90 15.64 -1.81
CA ILE A 28 7.63 16.79 -2.39
C ILE A 28 8.95 16.33 -2.98
N LEU A 29 9.75 15.55 -2.26
CA LEU A 29 11.02 15.06 -2.77
C LEU A 29 10.82 14.12 -3.97
N SER A 30 9.78 13.27 -3.95
CA SER A 30 9.44 12.42 -5.10
C SER A 30 9.05 13.24 -6.33
N LEU A 31 8.31 14.34 -6.16
CA LEU A 31 7.98 15.27 -7.25
C LEU A 31 9.23 15.98 -7.79
N VAL A 32 10.12 16.42 -6.91
CA VAL A 32 11.39 17.04 -7.30
C VAL A 32 12.26 16.04 -8.06
N GLY A 33 12.43 14.83 -7.54
CA GLY A 33 13.18 13.76 -8.20
C GLY A 33 12.61 13.40 -9.57
N ALA A 34 11.28 13.27 -9.66
CA ALA A 34 10.60 12.97 -10.92
C ALA A 34 10.80 14.09 -11.97
N ARG A 35 10.82 15.34 -11.54
CA ARG A 35 11.09 16.48 -12.44
C ARG A 35 12.56 16.57 -12.89
N ALA A 36 13.49 16.18 -12.04
CA ALA A 36 14.92 16.27 -12.33
C ALA A 36 15.38 15.15 -13.29
N ASN A 37 15.02 13.90 -13.00
CA ASN A 37 15.54 12.71 -13.67
C ASN A 37 14.44 11.67 -14.01
N GLY A 38 13.20 12.12 -14.18
CA GLY A 38 12.09 11.22 -14.48
C GLY A 38 11.85 10.17 -13.39
N TYR A 39 11.43 8.98 -13.81
CA TYR A 39 11.14 7.86 -12.89
C TYR A 39 12.36 7.42 -12.06
N GLU A 40 13.54 7.39 -12.64
CA GLU A 40 14.78 7.02 -11.94
C GLU A 40 15.13 8.01 -10.82
N GLY A 41 14.82 9.30 -11.02
CA GLY A 41 15.01 10.33 -10.00
C GLY A 41 14.21 10.10 -8.73
N VAL A 42 13.05 9.45 -8.81
CA VAL A 42 12.25 9.09 -7.62
C VAL A 42 12.94 7.98 -6.83
N TYR A 43 13.51 6.99 -7.50
CA TYR A 43 14.15 5.85 -6.86
C TYR A 43 15.58 6.12 -6.41
N SER A 44 16.22 7.18 -6.93
CA SER A 44 17.52 7.62 -6.43
C SER A 44 17.48 8.26 -5.05
N ILE A 45 16.29 8.68 -4.60
CA ILE A 45 16.10 9.29 -3.29
C ILE A 45 15.86 8.21 -2.25
N TYR A 46 16.78 8.11 -1.30
CA TYR A 46 16.63 7.21 -0.16
C TYR A 46 15.75 7.83 0.91
N PHE A 47 14.65 7.17 1.24
CA PHE A 47 13.81 7.51 2.38
C PHE A 47 14.05 6.53 3.52
N PRO A 48 14.44 7.00 4.73
CA PRO A 48 14.53 6.14 5.90
C PRO A 48 13.20 5.41 6.15
N GLN A 49 13.28 4.14 6.47
CA GLN A 49 12.11 3.26 6.61
C GLN A 49 11.16 3.73 7.72
N ALA A 50 11.71 4.32 8.79
CA ALA A 50 10.92 4.95 9.85
C ALA A 50 10.04 6.09 9.32
N ILE A 51 10.57 6.95 8.44
CA ILE A 51 9.80 8.04 7.83
C ILE A 51 8.68 7.49 6.96
N GLN A 52 8.94 6.44 6.19
CA GLN A 52 7.92 5.78 5.37
C GLN A 52 6.81 5.16 6.22
N SER A 53 7.16 4.53 7.35
CA SER A 53 6.19 3.93 8.27
C SER A 53 5.31 4.99 8.96
N ILE A 54 5.90 6.13 9.36
CA ILE A 54 5.13 7.23 9.95
C ILE A 54 4.27 7.92 8.88
N ALA A 55 4.76 8.07 7.65
CA ALA A 55 3.97 8.60 6.53
C ALA A 55 2.71 7.75 6.25
N PHE A 56 2.77 6.44 6.50
CA PHE A 56 1.61 5.55 6.35
C PHE A 56 0.49 5.85 7.36
N PHE A 57 0.79 6.51 8.49
CA PHE A 57 -0.25 6.97 9.44
C PHE A 57 -1.21 7.98 8.80
N PHE A 58 -0.74 8.76 7.84
CA PHE A 58 -1.62 9.65 7.06
C PHE A 58 -2.71 8.85 6.34
N ASP A 59 -2.31 7.81 5.60
CA ASP A 59 -3.22 6.94 4.86
C ASP A 59 -4.16 6.18 5.82
N ALA A 60 -3.64 5.67 6.94
CA ALA A 60 -4.42 5.03 7.98
C ALA A 60 -5.46 5.98 8.60
N GLY A 61 -5.05 7.20 8.91
CA GLY A 61 -5.91 8.23 9.49
C GLY A 61 -7.06 8.63 8.58
N LEU A 62 -6.85 8.62 7.25
CA LEU A 62 -7.92 8.90 6.28
C LEU A 62 -9.06 7.88 6.36
N PHE A 63 -8.79 6.59 6.55
CA PHE A 63 -9.84 5.58 6.75
C PHE A 63 -10.65 5.87 8.01
N PHE A 64 -10.00 6.17 9.13
CA PHE A 64 -10.71 6.55 10.35
C PHE A 64 -11.59 7.80 10.15
N LEU A 65 -11.08 8.81 9.45
CA LEU A 65 -11.86 10.02 9.15
C LEU A 65 -13.05 9.72 8.24
N LEU A 66 -12.90 8.87 7.23
CA LEU A 66 -13.98 8.50 6.33
C LEU A 66 -15.11 7.78 7.08
N TYR A 67 -14.77 6.79 7.91
CA TYR A 67 -15.75 6.05 8.70
C TYR A 67 -16.42 6.88 9.80
N ALA A 68 -15.72 7.91 10.33
CA ALA A 68 -16.27 8.80 11.34
C ALA A 68 -17.30 9.79 10.78
N GLN A 69 -17.34 10.00 9.46
CA GLN A 69 -18.27 10.96 8.86
C GLN A 69 -19.68 10.37 8.69
N THR A 70 -20.68 11.09 9.18
CA THR A 70 -22.11 10.81 8.95
C THR A 70 -22.69 11.68 7.84
N ASP A 71 -22.11 12.86 7.61
CA ASP A 71 -22.55 13.78 6.58
C ASP A 71 -22.08 13.31 5.20
N ARG A 72 -23.04 12.99 4.31
CA ARG A 72 -22.77 12.56 2.93
C ARG A 72 -21.99 13.59 2.09
N ARG A 73 -22.13 14.89 2.38
CA ARG A 73 -21.38 15.93 1.66
C ARG A 73 -19.90 15.86 2.03
N LYS A 74 -19.59 15.70 3.31
CA LYS A 74 -18.22 15.53 3.80
C LYS A 74 -17.61 14.21 3.31
N GLN A 75 -18.36 13.12 3.32
CA GLN A 75 -17.88 11.84 2.76
C GLN A 75 -17.50 11.98 1.27
N LYS A 76 -18.33 12.65 0.45
CA LYS A 76 -18.02 12.93 -0.96
C LYS A 76 -16.80 13.83 -1.11
N PHE A 77 -16.67 14.85 -0.24
CA PHE A 77 -15.48 15.70 -0.25
C PHE A 77 -14.21 14.89 0.03
N TYR A 78 -14.20 14.05 1.07
CA TYR A 78 -13.05 13.17 1.35
C TYR A 78 -12.79 12.24 0.16
N LEU A 79 -13.83 11.65 -0.45
CA LEU A 79 -13.67 10.78 -1.61
C LEU A 79 -12.89 11.50 -2.72
N VAL A 80 -13.41 12.65 -3.15
CA VAL A 80 -12.85 13.40 -4.29
C VAL A 80 -11.46 13.96 -3.96
N ALA A 81 -11.29 14.57 -2.79
CA ALA A 81 -10.02 15.17 -2.38
C ALA A 81 -8.88 14.12 -2.34
N VAL A 82 -9.16 12.93 -1.82
CA VAL A 82 -8.18 11.83 -1.75
C VAL A 82 -7.87 11.29 -3.14
N ILE A 83 -8.88 11.11 -4.00
CA ILE A 83 -8.65 10.65 -5.38
C ILE A 83 -7.77 11.66 -6.13
N VAL A 84 -8.11 12.95 -6.08
CA VAL A 84 -7.33 14.01 -6.73
C VAL A 84 -5.89 14.03 -6.22
N TYR A 85 -5.70 14.01 -4.90
CA TYR A 85 -4.37 13.96 -4.29
C TYR A 85 -3.55 12.75 -4.77
N LYS A 86 -4.12 11.53 -4.71
CA LYS A 86 -3.40 10.32 -5.13
C LYS A 86 -3.12 10.33 -6.64
N CYS A 87 -4.03 10.83 -7.47
CA CYS A 87 -3.81 10.98 -8.90
C CYS A 87 -2.67 11.97 -9.21
N ILE A 88 -2.61 13.11 -8.51
CA ILE A 88 -1.47 14.05 -8.63
C ILE A 88 -0.17 13.34 -8.28
N MET A 89 -0.14 12.58 -7.18
CA MET A 89 1.07 11.86 -6.77
C MET A 89 1.44 10.70 -7.70
N MET A 90 0.52 10.16 -8.51
CA MET A 90 0.85 9.18 -9.55
C MET A 90 1.68 9.76 -10.70
N SER A 91 1.67 11.09 -10.90
CA SER A 91 2.49 11.76 -11.92
C SER A 91 4.00 11.60 -11.70
N THR A 92 4.43 11.23 -10.49
CA THR A 92 5.83 10.86 -10.20
C THR A 92 6.26 9.54 -10.84
N GLY A 93 5.33 8.75 -11.41
CA GLY A 93 5.58 7.41 -11.93
C GLY A 93 5.53 6.31 -10.85
N ALA A 94 5.72 6.62 -9.57
CA ALA A 94 5.58 5.69 -8.45
C ALA A 94 4.09 5.56 -8.09
N ARG A 95 3.43 4.52 -8.57
CA ARG A 95 1.95 4.39 -8.56
C ARG A 95 1.42 3.27 -7.66
N GLN A 96 2.25 2.27 -7.32
CA GLN A 96 1.80 1.04 -6.65
C GLN A 96 1.04 1.32 -5.34
N ASP A 97 1.60 2.13 -4.44
CA ASP A 97 1.00 2.48 -3.15
C ASP A 97 -0.27 3.32 -3.30
N LYS A 98 -0.33 4.22 -4.30
CA LYS A 98 -1.49 5.06 -4.58
C LYS A 98 -2.64 4.23 -5.13
N VAL A 99 -2.37 3.32 -6.06
CA VAL A 99 -3.38 2.41 -6.63
C VAL A 99 -3.91 1.47 -5.55
N ALA A 100 -3.04 0.82 -4.77
CA ALA A 100 -3.47 -0.08 -3.70
C ALA A 100 -4.39 0.63 -2.68
N PHE A 101 -4.02 1.85 -2.28
CA PHE A 101 -4.85 2.66 -1.39
C PHE A 101 -6.19 3.01 -2.03
N LEU A 102 -6.21 3.50 -3.28
CA LEU A 102 -7.43 3.89 -3.98
C LEU A 102 -8.39 2.73 -4.19
N LEU A 103 -7.89 1.53 -4.48
CA LEU A 103 -8.74 0.33 -4.60
C LEU A 103 -9.53 0.09 -3.31
N VAL A 104 -8.87 0.08 -2.15
CA VAL A 104 -9.54 -0.11 -0.87
C VAL A 104 -10.43 1.08 -0.52
N TRP A 105 -9.98 2.31 -0.82
CA TRP A 105 -10.72 3.54 -0.56
C TRP A 105 -12.06 3.58 -1.31
N LEU A 106 -12.04 3.25 -2.60
CA LEU A 106 -13.24 3.17 -3.44
C LEU A 106 -14.15 2.03 -3.00
N TYR A 107 -13.56 0.86 -2.66
CA TYR A 107 -14.31 -0.28 -2.15
C TYR A 107 -15.06 0.09 -0.86
N VAL A 108 -14.37 0.68 0.12
CA VAL A 108 -14.98 1.13 1.39
C VAL A 108 -16.10 2.13 1.13
N TYR A 109 -15.84 3.13 0.31
CA TYR A 109 -16.84 4.19 0.05
C TYR A 109 -18.09 3.65 -0.65
N PHE A 110 -17.91 2.86 -1.71
CA PHE A 110 -19.03 2.43 -2.54
C PHE A 110 -19.76 1.20 -2.01
N PHE A 111 -19.06 0.25 -1.43
CA PHE A 111 -19.66 -1.02 -1.02
C PHE A 111 -20.00 -1.08 0.48
N ILE A 112 -19.17 -0.49 1.33
CA ILE A 112 -19.37 -0.57 2.78
C ILE A 112 -20.23 0.58 3.29
N ILE A 113 -19.93 1.83 2.90
CA ILE A 113 -20.61 3.01 3.43
C ILE A 113 -21.91 3.30 2.68
N ASN A 114 -21.91 3.30 1.34
CA ASN A 114 -23.03 3.77 0.52
C ASN A 114 -23.88 2.67 -0.11
N LYS A 115 -23.51 1.38 0.01
CA LYS A 115 -24.23 0.21 -0.57
C LYS A 115 -24.65 0.50 -2.02
N ILE A 116 -23.69 0.41 -2.92
CA ILE A 116 -23.82 0.83 -4.33
C ILE A 116 -24.97 0.12 -5.06
N THR A 117 -25.69 0.85 -5.90
CA THR A 117 -26.69 0.29 -6.83
C THR A 117 -26.01 -0.22 -8.09
N VAL A 118 -26.66 -1.18 -8.80
CA VAL A 118 -26.14 -1.77 -10.04
C VAL A 118 -25.74 -0.73 -11.10
N LYS A 119 -26.55 0.34 -11.26
CA LYS A 119 -26.23 1.44 -12.20
C LYS A 119 -24.93 2.18 -11.82
N LYS A 120 -24.73 2.43 -10.52
CA LYS A 120 -23.50 3.08 -10.03
C LYS A 120 -22.32 2.12 -10.10
N LEU A 121 -22.54 0.81 -9.93
CA LEU A 121 -21.51 -0.19 -10.12
C LEU A 121 -21.00 -0.19 -11.57
N ALA A 122 -21.90 -0.17 -12.55
CA ALA A 122 -21.50 -0.08 -13.96
C ALA A 122 -20.65 1.18 -14.23
N LEU A 123 -21.07 2.34 -13.71
CA LEU A 123 -20.27 3.57 -13.81
C LEU A 123 -18.90 3.43 -13.13
N LEU A 124 -18.85 2.81 -11.93
CA LEU A 124 -17.58 2.58 -11.23
C LEU A 124 -16.65 1.69 -12.04
N VAL A 125 -17.17 0.63 -12.67
CA VAL A 125 -16.38 -0.25 -13.54
C VAL A 125 -15.78 0.54 -14.71
N VAL A 126 -16.57 1.40 -15.39
CA VAL A 126 -16.07 2.26 -16.46
C VAL A 126 -14.96 3.20 -15.95
N VAL A 127 -15.16 3.83 -14.80
CA VAL A 127 -14.16 4.71 -14.18
C VAL A 127 -12.89 3.93 -13.80
N CYS A 128 -13.03 2.72 -13.28
CA CYS A 128 -11.89 1.85 -12.96
C CYS A 128 -11.11 1.44 -14.22
N ILE A 129 -11.81 1.11 -15.32
CA ILE A 129 -11.16 0.80 -16.60
C ILE A 129 -10.40 2.03 -17.13
N ALA A 130 -11.04 3.21 -17.14
CA ALA A 130 -10.39 4.45 -17.55
C ALA A 130 -9.18 4.79 -16.66
N GLY A 131 -9.31 4.64 -15.36
CA GLY A 131 -8.21 4.82 -14.41
C GLY A 131 -7.07 3.83 -14.65
N PHE A 132 -7.40 2.57 -14.95
CA PHE A 132 -6.42 1.55 -15.28
C PHE A 132 -5.66 1.87 -16.58
N MET A 133 -6.37 2.31 -17.62
CA MET A 133 -5.76 2.79 -18.87
C MET A 133 -4.83 3.98 -18.62
N PHE A 134 -5.25 4.93 -17.79
CA PHE A 134 -4.44 6.08 -17.41
C PHE A 134 -3.15 5.66 -16.67
N VAL A 135 -3.26 4.77 -15.69
CA VAL A 135 -2.11 4.23 -14.95
C VAL A 135 -1.16 3.46 -15.87
N SER A 136 -1.69 2.70 -16.84
CA SER A 136 -0.89 1.99 -17.83
C SER A 136 -0.15 2.94 -18.77
N ALA A 137 -0.82 3.99 -19.26
CA ALA A 137 -0.19 5.02 -20.09
C ALA A 137 0.97 5.72 -19.36
N ILE A 138 0.81 6.07 -18.07
CA ILE A 138 1.92 6.56 -17.24
C ILE A 138 3.09 5.56 -17.23
N GLY A 139 2.79 4.25 -17.16
CA GLY A 139 3.81 3.21 -17.19
C GLY A 139 4.64 3.19 -18.46
N THR A 140 4.03 3.45 -19.60
CA THR A 140 4.70 3.45 -20.90
C THR A 140 5.59 4.70 -21.07
N ILE A 141 5.11 5.86 -20.61
CA ILE A 141 5.86 7.13 -20.74
C ILE A 141 7.07 7.17 -19.81
N ARG A 142 6.93 6.69 -18.58
CA ARG A 142 7.96 6.81 -17.52
C ARG A 142 9.32 6.20 -17.86
N VAL A 143 9.35 5.27 -18.83
CA VAL A 143 10.59 4.60 -19.24
C VAL A 143 11.45 5.51 -20.11
N ASN A 144 10.83 6.41 -20.86
CA ASN A 144 11.50 7.20 -21.91
C ASN A 144 11.59 8.70 -21.58
N ASP A 145 10.73 9.22 -20.67
CA ASP A 145 10.60 10.67 -20.45
C ASP A 145 10.00 11.04 -19.09
N THR A 146 10.01 12.36 -18.78
CA THR A 146 9.23 12.90 -17.67
C THR A 146 7.73 12.78 -17.98
N VAL A 147 6.97 12.19 -17.08
CA VAL A 147 5.52 12.01 -17.26
C VAL A 147 4.82 13.36 -17.34
N SER A 148 4.29 13.70 -18.53
CA SER A 148 3.43 14.86 -18.71
C SER A 148 1.97 14.44 -18.96
N LEU A 149 1.03 15.27 -18.50
CA LEU A 149 -0.40 15.01 -18.68
C LEU A 149 -0.78 15.01 -20.17
N SER A 150 -0.16 15.91 -20.97
CA SER A 150 -0.37 16.00 -22.40
C SER A 150 0.08 14.75 -23.16
N GLN A 151 1.25 14.21 -22.83
CA GLN A 151 1.73 12.95 -23.41
C GLN A 151 0.85 11.77 -23.02
N THR A 152 0.39 11.71 -21.76
CA THR A 152 -0.54 10.67 -21.31
C THR A 152 -1.85 10.70 -22.09
N LEU A 153 -2.41 11.91 -22.30
CA LEU A 153 -3.64 12.08 -23.07
C LEU A 153 -3.45 11.77 -24.55
N SER A 154 -2.33 12.16 -25.15
CA SER A 154 -2.04 11.84 -26.56
C SER A 154 -1.88 10.34 -26.81
N LEU A 155 -1.27 9.60 -25.91
CA LEU A 155 -1.21 8.14 -25.97
C LEU A 155 -2.59 7.47 -25.85
N LEU A 156 -3.45 7.98 -24.99
CA LEU A 156 -4.82 7.49 -24.88
C LEU A 156 -5.65 7.79 -26.14
N GLN A 157 -5.39 8.92 -26.81
CA GLN A 157 -6.07 9.33 -28.06
C GLN A 157 -5.55 8.61 -29.31
N SER A 158 -4.26 8.26 -29.34
CA SER A 158 -3.62 7.64 -30.51
C SER A 158 -4.08 6.23 -30.85
N GLY A 159 -5.08 5.71 -30.14
CA GLY A 159 -5.81 4.49 -30.51
C GLY A 159 -5.05 3.17 -30.40
N THR A 160 -3.84 3.17 -29.85
CA THR A 160 -3.07 1.95 -29.63
C THR A 160 -3.54 1.22 -28.36
N MET A 161 -4.87 0.96 -28.30
CA MET A 161 -5.52 0.27 -27.16
C MET A 161 -4.81 -1.06 -26.84
N ASN A 162 -4.36 -1.77 -27.87
CA ASN A 162 -3.61 -3.03 -27.71
C ASN A 162 -2.28 -2.83 -26.96
N ASN A 163 -1.57 -1.72 -27.19
CA ASN A 163 -0.34 -1.42 -26.48
C ASN A 163 -0.60 -1.03 -25.02
N VAL A 164 -1.70 -0.32 -24.75
CA VAL A 164 -2.11 0.05 -23.37
C VAL A 164 -2.55 -1.18 -22.60
N ILE A 165 -3.35 -2.06 -23.21
CA ILE A 165 -3.79 -3.32 -22.60
C ILE A 165 -2.59 -4.27 -22.42
N GLY A 166 -1.74 -4.42 -23.43
CA GLY A 166 -0.52 -5.23 -23.36
C GLY A 166 0.44 -4.72 -22.29
N GLY A 167 0.66 -3.42 -22.20
CA GLY A 167 1.45 -2.80 -21.14
C GLY A 167 0.86 -3.05 -19.75
N ALA A 168 -0.45 -2.97 -19.63
CA ALA A 168 -1.15 -3.24 -18.39
C ALA A 168 -1.05 -4.70 -17.94
N LEU A 169 -1.23 -5.65 -18.86
CA LEU A 169 -1.04 -7.07 -18.59
C LEU A 169 0.42 -7.37 -18.24
N GLY A 170 1.38 -6.75 -18.92
CA GLY A 170 2.81 -6.82 -18.60
C GLY A 170 3.13 -6.33 -17.19
N GLU A 171 2.48 -5.25 -16.75
CA GLU A 171 2.62 -4.74 -15.38
C GLU A 171 2.13 -5.73 -14.32
N PHE A 172 1.02 -6.41 -14.56
CA PHE A 172 0.58 -7.50 -13.67
C PHE A 172 1.54 -8.69 -13.75
N GLY A 173 2.04 -9.01 -14.96
CA GLY A 173 3.01 -10.08 -15.19
C GLY A 173 4.34 -9.86 -14.47
N SER A 174 4.80 -8.63 -14.35
CA SER A 174 6.11 -8.31 -13.74
C SER A 174 6.28 -8.76 -12.28
N ALA A 175 5.19 -9.03 -11.55
CA ALA A 175 5.26 -9.64 -10.23
C ALA A 175 5.65 -11.14 -10.30
N PHE A 176 5.37 -11.79 -11.42
CA PHE A 176 5.76 -13.19 -11.68
C PHE A 176 7.21 -13.30 -12.14
N ASP A 177 7.80 -12.26 -12.76
CA ASP A 177 9.20 -12.25 -13.16
C ASP A 177 10.10 -12.51 -11.95
N THR A 178 9.78 -11.90 -10.80
CA THR A 178 10.53 -12.12 -9.56
C THR A 178 10.38 -13.54 -9.02
N LEU A 179 9.19 -14.15 -9.18
CA LEU A 179 8.97 -15.56 -8.82
C LEU A 179 9.75 -16.48 -9.77
N GLU A 180 9.71 -16.22 -11.08
CA GLU A 180 10.46 -16.98 -12.10
C GLU A 180 11.96 -16.97 -11.78
N VAL A 181 12.53 -15.79 -11.53
CA VAL A 181 13.94 -15.65 -11.14
C VAL A 181 14.23 -16.39 -9.85
N ALA A 182 13.36 -16.31 -8.84
CA ALA A 182 13.54 -17.05 -7.59
C ALA A 182 13.56 -18.58 -7.85
N ILE A 183 12.65 -19.10 -8.67
CA ILE A 183 12.59 -20.52 -9.02
C ILE A 183 13.83 -20.96 -9.81
N LYS A 184 14.26 -20.17 -10.78
CA LYS A 184 15.37 -20.49 -11.67
C LYS A 184 16.72 -20.58 -10.94
N TYR A 185 16.95 -19.67 -10.02
CA TYR A 185 18.26 -19.52 -9.37
C TYR A 185 18.32 -20.10 -7.95
N THR A 186 17.21 -20.55 -7.38
CA THR A 186 17.18 -21.21 -6.06
C THR A 186 16.75 -22.68 -6.21
N PRO A 187 17.52 -23.69 -5.80
CA PRO A 187 18.79 -23.58 -5.08
C PRO A 187 20.04 -23.63 -5.98
N SER A 188 19.91 -23.53 -7.31
CA SER A 188 20.99 -23.78 -8.27
C SER A 188 22.21 -22.87 -8.09
N GLU A 189 22.01 -21.58 -7.87
CA GLU A 189 23.08 -20.60 -7.65
C GLU A 189 23.08 -20.01 -6.24
N ILE A 190 21.90 -19.93 -5.62
CA ILE A 190 21.74 -19.39 -4.27
C ILE A 190 21.00 -20.38 -3.37
N PRO A 191 21.40 -20.56 -2.10
CA PRO A 191 20.71 -21.45 -1.17
C PRO A 191 19.34 -20.89 -0.81
N PHE A 192 18.40 -21.78 -0.40
CA PHE A 192 17.14 -21.36 0.21
C PHE A 192 17.35 -20.49 1.44
N GLY A 193 16.48 -19.51 1.59
CA GLY A 193 16.54 -18.56 2.71
C GLY A 193 16.11 -19.15 4.06
N TRP A 194 15.33 -20.24 4.06
CA TRP A 194 14.84 -20.91 5.30
C TRP A 194 14.22 -19.93 6.30
N GLY A 195 13.40 -18.99 5.82
CA GLY A 195 12.74 -18.00 6.66
C GLY A 195 13.58 -16.77 7.01
N LYS A 196 14.82 -16.64 6.51
CA LYS A 196 15.69 -15.50 6.83
C LYS A 196 15.07 -14.14 6.54
N SER A 197 14.35 -13.97 5.40
CA SER A 197 13.75 -12.68 5.07
C SER A 197 12.60 -12.34 6.02
N TYR A 198 11.84 -13.33 6.48
CA TYR A 198 10.78 -13.13 7.47
C TYR A 198 11.33 -12.75 8.84
N VAL A 199 12.38 -13.44 9.31
CA VAL A 199 13.06 -13.09 10.55
C VAL A 199 13.69 -11.69 10.46
N ALA A 200 14.35 -11.38 9.36
CA ALA A 200 14.90 -10.06 9.09
C ALA A 200 13.80 -8.98 9.07
N GLY A 201 12.66 -9.27 8.44
CA GLY A 201 11.50 -8.39 8.40
C GLY A 201 10.92 -8.09 9.79
N LEU A 202 10.82 -9.09 10.66
CA LEU A 202 10.38 -8.91 12.04
C LEU A 202 11.37 -8.08 12.85
N LEU A 203 12.67 -8.36 12.74
CA LEU A 203 13.70 -7.60 13.46
C LEU A 203 13.81 -6.16 12.95
N SER A 204 13.48 -5.90 11.68
CA SER A 204 13.48 -4.56 11.09
C SER A 204 12.39 -3.64 11.63
N ILE A 205 11.40 -4.18 12.35
CA ILE A 205 10.38 -3.38 13.05
C ILE A 205 11.05 -2.48 14.09
N ILE A 206 12.12 -2.96 14.74
CA ILE A 206 12.92 -2.15 15.65
C ILE A 206 14.01 -1.47 14.82
N PRO A 207 14.01 -0.12 14.72
CA PRO A 207 14.99 0.61 13.96
C PRO A 207 16.42 0.22 14.32
N LEU A 208 17.27 0.03 13.31
CA LEU A 208 18.69 -0.30 13.43
C LEU A 208 19.00 -1.71 13.99
N LEU A 209 18.04 -2.45 14.55
CA LEU A 209 18.32 -3.76 15.14
C LEU A 209 18.81 -4.77 14.08
N VAL A 210 18.13 -4.84 12.95
CA VAL A 210 18.52 -5.77 11.86
C VAL A 210 19.91 -5.45 11.30
N ASN A 211 20.32 -4.19 11.34
CA ASN A 211 21.62 -3.74 10.82
C ASN A 211 22.80 -4.25 11.66
N GLN A 212 22.56 -4.65 12.92
CA GLN A 212 23.57 -5.25 13.78
C GLN A 212 23.95 -6.66 13.33
N ILE A 213 23.13 -7.28 12.48
CA ILE A 213 23.35 -8.65 11.99
C ILE A 213 23.46 -8.59 10.45
N PRO A 214 24.70 -8.49 9.90
CA PRO A 214 24.92 -8.26 8.46
C PRO A 214 24.25 -9.30 7.54
N SER A 215 24.16 -10.57 7.97
CA SER A 215 23.50 -11.62 7.20
C SER A 215 21.98 -11.43 7.10
N LEU A 216 21.35 -10.87 8.14
CA LEU A 216 19.93 -10.56 8.14
C LEU A 216 19.64 -9.22 7.47
N ALA A 217 20.50 -8.22 7.66
CA ALA A 217 20.37 -6.92 6.98
C ALA A 217 20.29 -7.07 5.45
N LYS A 218 21.10 -7.96 4.88
CA LYS A 218 21.04 -8.29 3.45
C LYS A 218 19.76 -9.05 3.06
N ALA A 219 19.19 -9.83 3.97
CA ALA A 219 18.02 -10.66 3.70
C ALA A 219 16.67 -9.91 3.87
N VAL A 220 16.68 -8.68 4.40
CA VAL A 220 15.47 -7.84 4.56
C VAL A 220 14.71 -7.70 3.24
N ILE A 221 15.44 -7.51 2.15
CA ILE A 221 14.91 -7.48 0.79
C ILE A 221 15.44 -8.74 0.09
N PHE A 222 14.59 -9.77 -0.03
CA PHE A 222 15.05 -11.07 -0.54
C PHE A 222 15.64 -11.00 -1.95
N VAL A 223 15.14 -10.09 -2.80
CA VAL A 223 15.66 -9.87 -4.16
C VAL A 223 17.16 -9.53 -4.15
N ASN A 224 17.68 -8.89 -3.09
CA ASN A 224 19.10 -8.62 -2.95
C ASN A 224 19.96 -9.89 -2.74
N GLN A 225 19.33 -11.04 -2.50
CA GLN A 225 20.00 -12.34 -2.41
C GLN A 225 20.10 -13.02 -3.78
N LEU A 226 19.26 -12.61 -4.75
CA LEU A 226 19.28 -13.14 -6.11
C LEU A 226 20.54 -12.67 -6.86
N PRO A 227 20.98 -13.38 -7.92
CA PRO A 227 22.16 -12.99 -8.69
C PRO A 227 22.05 -11.56 -9.25
N LYS A 228 23.08 -10.77 -9.10
CA LYS A 228 23.07 -9.34 -9.47
C LYS A 228 22.77 -9.08 -10.95
N HIS A 229 23.17 -10.00 -11.84
CA HIS A 229 22.96 -9.86 -13.28
C HIS A 229 21.48 -9.98 -13.70
N VAL A 230 20.61 -10.50 -12.84
CA VAL A 230 19.18 -10.66 -13.12
C VAL A 230 18.28 -9.80 -12.23
N THR A 231 18.85 -9.12 -11.22
CA THR A 231 18.05 -8.32 -10.26
C THR A 231 17.72 -6.92 -10.76
N PHE A 232 18.16 -6.55 -11.96
CA PHE A 232 17.84 -5.25 -12.53
C PHE A 232 16.33 -5.10 -12.72
N ALA A 233 15.76 -4.10 -12.09
CA ALA A 233 14.34 -3.74 -12.16
C ALA A 233 13.35 -4.78 -11.56
N LEU A 234 13.80 -5.83 -10.86
CA LEU A 234 12.90 -6.73 -10.14
C LEU A 234 12.26 -6.03 -8.95
N GLY A 235 10.93 -6.10 -8.90
CA GLY A 235 10.14 -5.67 -7.74
C GLY A 235 10.04 -6.74 -6.66
N GLY A 236 9.34 -6.44 -5.56
CA GLY A 236 8.96 -7.46 -4.59
C GLY A 236 7.92 -8.42 -5.15
N SER A 237 7.86 -9.62 -4.57
CA SER A 237 6.82 -10.60 -4.85
C SER A 237 6.67 -11.51 -3.63
N PHE A 238 5.47 -11.54 -3.03
CA PHE A 238 5.26 -12.41 -1.87
C PHE A 238 5.38 -13.90 -2.21
N LEU A 239 4.99 -14.29 -3.44
CA LEU A 239 5.17 -15.68 -3.93
C LEU A 239 6.64 -16.00 -4.14
N GLY A 240 7.42 -15.06 -4.72
CA GLY A 240 8.86 -15.19 -4.88
C GLY A 240 9.57 -15.28 -3.55
N GLU A 241 9.16 -14.49 -2.56
CA GLU A 241 9.71 -14.53 -1.19
C GLU A 241 9.37 -15.84 -0.47
N LEU A 242 8.14 -16.36 -0.64
CA LEU A 242 7.74 -17.66 -0.11
C LEU A 242 8.55 -18.78 -0.73
N PHE A 243 8.70 -18.78 -2.06
CA PHE A 243 9.51 -19.80 -2.75
C PHE A 243 10.98 -19.75 -2.34
N TYR A 244 11.58 -18.56 -2.31
CA TYR A 244 12.96 -18.36 -1.86
C TYR A 244 13.21 -18.91 -0.45
N ASN A 245 12.26 -18.74 0.46
CA ASN A 245 12.41 -19.22 1.83
C ASN A 245 12.05 -20.70 2.01
N PHE A 246 11.03 -21.22 1.33
CA PHE A 246 10.44 -22.51 1.67
C PHE A 246 10.25 -23.43 0.47
N SER A 247 10.80 -23.08 -0.70
CA SER A 247 10.61 -23.88 -1.92
C SER A 247 9.11 -24.08 -2.21
N TRP A 248 8.73 -25.21 -2.70
CA TRP A 248 7.34 -25.56 -3.00
C TRP A 248 6.41 -25.59 -1.77
N PHE A 249 6.95 -25.73 -0.56
CA PHE A 249 6.16 -25.58 0.68
C PHE A 249 5.61 -24.15 0.86
N GLY A 250 6.15 -23.17 0.13
CA GLY A 250 5.58 -21.82 0.07
C GLY A 250 4.11 -21.77 -0.39
N ILE A 251 3.61 -22.81 -1.07
CA ILE A 251 2.19 -22.96 -1.43
C ILE A 251 1.30 -22.98 -0.17
N ILE A 252 1.76 -23.64 0.90
CA ILE A 252 1.04 -23.65 2.19
C ILE A 252 1.01 -22.22 2.76
N GLY A 253 2.14 -21.49 2.69
CA GLY A 253 2.21 -20.10 3.10
C GLY A 253 1.24 -19.20 2.33
N SER A 254 1.13 -19.38 1.01
CA SER A 254 0.17 -18.62 0.20
C SER A 254 -1.29 -18.93 0.56
N SER A 255 -1.60 -20.17 0.93
CA SER A 255 -2.93 -20.57 1.42
C SER A 255 -3.27 -19.88 2.75
N VAL A 256 -2.31 -19.76 3.67
CA VAL A 256 -2.46 -19.02 4.94
C VAL A 256 -2.73 -17.53 4.66
N VAL A 257 -1.98 -16.92 3.72
CA VAL A 257 -2.20 -15.53 3.30
C VAL A 257 -3.61 -15.37 2.71
N GLY A 258 -4.06 -16.29 1.85
CA GLY A 258 -5.41 -16.29 1.29
C GLY A 258 -6.51 -16.37 2.37
N ALA A 259 -6.35 -17.28 3.34
CA ALA A 259 -7.28 -17.39 4.48
C ALA A 259 -7.31 -16.10 5.32
N PHE A 260 -6.16 -15.46 5.52
CA PHE A 260 -6.08 -14.19 6.23
C PHE A 260 -6.79 -13.06 5.47
N ILE A 261 -6.60 -12.95 4.14
CA ILE A 261 -7.30 -11.98 3.29
C ILE A 261 -8.82 -12.20 3.36
N THR A 262 -9.29 -13.46 3.30
CA THR A 262 -10.70 -13.78 3.44
C THR A 262 -11.25 -13.33 4.79
N LYS A 263 -10.51 -13.58 5.88
CA LYS A 263 -10.89 -13.11 7.22
C LYS A 263 -10.98 -11.58 7.30
N LEU A 264 -10.04 -10.87 6.69
CA LEU A 264 -10.07 -9.41 6.61
C LEU A 264 -11.29 -8.91 5.84
N HIS A 265 -11.57 -9.52 4.67
CA HIS A 265 -12.72 -9.17 3.86
C HIS A 265 -14.03 -9.35 4.64
N ASN A 266 -14.22 -10.51 5.28
CA ASN A 266 -15.41 -10.76 6.09
C ASN A 266 -15.55 -9.76 7.25
N GLY A 267 -14.43 -9.38 7.89
CA GLY A 267 -14.44 -8.37 8.96
C GLY A 267 -14.81 -6.96 8.49
N ILE A 268 -14.57 -6.62 7.22
CA ILE A 268 -14.98 -5.32 6.65
C ILE A 268 -16.48 -5.35 6.28
N VAL A 269 -16.97 -6.47 5.73
CA VAL A 269 -18.33 -6.59 5.16
C VAL A 269 -19.38 -6.87 6.23
N ASP A 270 -19.03 -7.57 7.29
CA ASP A 270 -19.99 -7.96 8.34
C ASP A 270 -20.53 -6.72 9.09
N ASP A 271 -21.82 -6.42 8.84
CA ASP A 271 -22.50 -5.27 9.40
C ASP A 271 -23.01 -5.52 10.84
N SER A 272 -23.18 -6.80 11.23
CA SER A 272 -23.92 -7.13 12.44
C SER A 272 -23.13 -7.09 13.74
N SER A 273 -21.80 -7.18 13.67
CA SER A 273 -20.97 -7.37 14.87
C SER A 273 -19.68 -6.53 14.88
N CYS A 274 -19.29 -5.87 13.77
CA CYS A 274 -18.01 -5.21 13.70
C CYS A 274 -18.11 -3.71 14.02
N ASP A 275 -17.43 -3.31 15.07
CA ASP A 275 -17.26 -1.90 15.42
C ASP A 275 -16.62 -1.13 14.25
N ILE A 276 -17.06 0.09 14.02
CA ILE A 276 -16.49 1.03 13.03
C ILE A 276 -14.97 1.14 13.17
N PHE A 277 -14.46 1.05 14.38
CA PHE A 277 -13.02 1.01 14.65
C PHE A 277 -12.34 -0.16 13.94
N TYR A 278 -12.90 -1.37 14.06
CA TYR A 278 -12.35 -2.56 13.40
C TYR A 278 -12.48 -2.47 11.89
N LYS A 279 -13.57 -1.91 11.35
CA LYS A 279 -13.72 -1.69 9.91
C LYS A 279 -12.61 -0.78 9.35
N ALA A 280 -12.28 0.29 10.05
CA ALA A 280 -11.16 1.16 9.66
C ALA A 280 -9.82 0.41 9.73
N TRP A 281 -9.58 -0.34 10.80
CA TRP A 281 -8.38 -1.16 10.95
C TRP A 281 -8.25 -2.22 9.84
N TYR A 282 -9.31 -2.94 9.53
CA TYR A 282 -9.30 -3.92 8.45
C TYR A 282 -9.06 -3.29 7.07
N SER A 283 -9.54 -2.07 6.84
CA SER A 283 -9.24 -1.34 5.59
C SER A 283 -7.76 -1.00 5.46
N ILE A 284 -7.10 -0.64 6.57
CA ILE A 284 -5.66 -0.41 6.63
C ILE A 284 -4.91 -1.72 6.33
N LEU A 285 -5.30 -2.81 6.97
CA LEU A 285 -4.73 -4.14 6.73
C LEU A 285 -4.91 -4.58 5.27
N ALA A 286 -6.10 -4.37 4.68
CA ALA A 286 -6.36 -4.69 3.28
C ALA A 286 -5.43 -3.91 2.34
N THR A 287 -5.20 -2.62 2.60
CA THR A 287 -4.25 -1.81 1.83
C THR A 287 -2.82 -2.36 1.93
N ALA A 288 -2.37 -2.72 3.13
CA ALA A 288 -1.05 -3.29 3.34
C ALA A 288 -0.90 -4.67 2.66
N MET A 289 -1.96 -5.48 2.66
CA MET A 289 -1.95 -6.79 1.99
C MET A 289 -1.88 -6.67 0.46
N ILE A 290 -2.60 -5.71 -0.14
CA ILE A 290 -2.49 -5.45 -1.59
C ILE A 290 -1.06 -5.00 -1.93
N LEU A 291 -0.45 -4.16 -1.11
CA LEU A 291 0.95 -3.75 -1.28
C LEU A 291 1.91 -4.93 -1.16
N PHE A 292 1.64 -5.87 -0.26
CA PHE A 292 2.48 -7.05 -0.05
C PHE A 292 2.51 -7.97 -1.28
N VAL A 293 1.45 -8.03 -2.09
CA VAL A 293 1.43 -8.85 -3.31
C VAL A 293 2.63 -8.56 -4.23
N ARG A 294 3.03 -7.28 -4.34
CA ARG A 294 4.18 -6.81 -5.12
C ARG A 294 5.25 -6.14 -4.26
N GLY A 295 5.30 -6.47 -3.01
CA GLY A 295 6.24 -5.90 -2.04
C GLY A 295 6.99 -6.99 -1.29
N TYR A 296 7.54 -6.59 -0.16
CA TYR A 296 8.29 -7.45 0.75
C TYR A 296 7.53 -7.57 2.08
N PHE A 297 7.70 -8.70 2.74
CA PHE A 297 7.13 -8.93 4.07
C PHE A 297 7.53 -7.84 5.07
N THR A 298 8.76 -7.40 5.00
CA THR A 298 9.31 -6.33 5.84
C THR A 298 8.51 -5.03 5.75
N ASP A 299 8.19 -4.57 4.52
CA ASP A 299 7.50 -3.30 4.30
C ASP A 299 6.07 -3.34 4.84
N MET A 300 5.40 -4.47 4.66
CA MET A 300 4.07 -4.71 5.19
C MET A 300 4.09 -4.71 6.73
N MET A 301 4.98 -5.50 7.32
CA MET A 301 5.04 -5.66 8.78
C MET A 301 5.40 -4.36 9.50
N GLN A 302 6.37 -3.61 9.00
CA GLN A 302 6.73 -2.34 9.61
C GLN A 302 5.55 -1.35 9.61
N LYS A 303 4.90 -1.16 8.46
CA LYS A 303 3.75 -0.27 8.35
C LYS A 303 2.62 -0.67 9.31
N LEU A 304 2.30 -1.97 9.35
CA LEU A 304 1.22 -2.48 10.20
C LEU A 304 1.53 -2.37 11.69
N VAL A 305 2.72 -2.79 12.11
CA VAL A 305 3.09 -2.79 13.54
C VAL A 305 3.21 -1.36 14.07
N TRP A 306 3.86 -0.45 13.34
CA TRP A 306 3.96 0.94 13.76
C TRP A 306 2.59 1.63 13.81
N THR A 307 1.71 1.35 12.83
CA THR A 307 0.34 1.89 12.85
C THR A 307 -0.46 1.32 14.02
N TYR A 308 -0.32 0.01 14.32
CA TYR A 308 -0.98 -0.60 15.45
C TYR A 308 -0.52 0.00 16.78
N ILE A 309 0.80 0.18 16.95
CA ILE A 309 1.37 0.83 18.15
C ILE A 309 0.84 2.26 18.30
N ALA A 310 0.82 3.04 17.22
CA ALA A 310 0.28 4.40 17.26
C ALA A 310 -1.21 4.42 17.70
N ILE A 311 -2.02 3.55 17.10
CA ILE A 311 -3.43 3.40 17.47
C ILE A 311 -3.59 2.98 18.93
N TYR A 312 -2.77 2.04 19.41
CA TYR A 312 -2.79 1.58 20.79
C TYR A 312 -2.46 2.71 21.78
N ILE A 313 -1.43 3.52 21.48
CA ILE A 313 -1.05 4.69 22.29
C ILE A 313 -2.20 5.71 22.34
N ILE A 314 -2.81 6.01 21.19
CA ILE A 314 -3.96 6.93 21.13
C ILE A 314 -5.10 6.38 21.99
N ARG A 315 -5.39 5.09 21.91
CA ARG A 315 -6.42 4.44 22.72
C ARG A 315 -6.16 4.60 24.23
N MET A 316 -4.93 4.33 24.67
CA MET A 316 -4.55 4.52 26.07
C MET A 316 -4.70 5.98 26.53
N TYR A 317 -4.31 6.94 25.69
CA TYR A 317 -4.45 8.35 25.98
C TYR A 317 -5.93 8.75 26.17
N LEU A 318 -6.81 8.29 25.26
CA LEU A 318 -8.25 8.60 25.33
C LEU A 318 -8.89 7.94 26.57
N ALA A 319 -8.54 6.70 26.91
CA ALA A 319 -9.04 6.03 28.11
C ALA A 319 -8.65 6.78 29.40
N LYS A 320 -7.39 7.23 29.53
CA LYS A 320 -6.96 8.04 30.68
C LYS A 320 -7.72 9.36 30.79
N ARG A 321 -8.07 9.99 29.68
CA ARG A 321 -8.83 11.25 29.67
C ARG A 321 -10.27 11.07 30.14
N GLU A 322 -10.85 9.91 29.91
CA GLU A 322 -12.21 9.58 30.41
C GLU A 322 -12.19 9.36 31.92
N THR A 323 -11.28 8.52 32.45
CA THR A 323 -11.15 8.27 33.87
C THR A 323 -10.77 9.52 34.70
N GLY A 324 -9.99 10.45 34.11
CA GLY A 324 -9.65 11.72 34.77
C GLY A 324 -10.76 12.77 34.78
N LYS A 325 -11.84 12.58 33.98
CA LYS A 325 -13.03 13.45 34.01
C LYS A 325 -14.06 13.03 35.05
N ASP A 326 -14.05 11.75 35.43
CA ASP A 326 -14.97 11.21 36.45
C ASP A 326 -14.52 11.53 37.89
N ILE A 327 -13.30 12.14 38.07
CA ILE A 327 -12.72 12.52 39.37
C ILE A 327 -12.80 14.03 39.63
N LYS A 328 -13.37 14.82 38.73
CA LYS A 328 -13.65 16.24 38.92
C LYS A 328 -15.16 16.50 38.87
#